data_cbc611060a61459daa7cf02d287aaf2d
#
_entry.id   cbc611060a61459daa7cf02d287aaf2d
#
_cell.length_a   1.000
_cell.length_b   1.000
_cell.length_c   1.000
_cell.angle_alpha   90.00
_cell.angle_beta   90.00
_cell.angle_gamma   90.00
#
_symmetry.space_group_name_H-M   'P 1'
#
loop_
_entity.id
_entity.type
_entity.pdbx_description
1 polymer ?
#
loop_
_entity_poly.entity_id
_entity_poly.type
_entity_poly.pdbx_seq_one_letter_code
_entity_poly.pdbx_strand_id
1 'polypeptide(L)'
;MLAVRQLAYKVNDLEAAAAAHRRAFGSGPFFVLRHVALASSVHRGVERPFDHSSAYGQWGSVMVELVVQHNADDSALHEMFHYGSGHEGLHHAALFVDDLEAAIARFEAEGAPLAQLSVTGGGTAFAFVDTRASLGHMLELYEPTAQLTGFYDFVAAAAQDWDGRDLLRELG
;
A
#
# COMPACT_ATOMS: atom_id res chain seq x y z
N MET A 1 -10.19 9.15 16.28
CA MET A 1 -8.73 8.83 16.18
C MET A 1 -8.57 7.88 15.01
N LEU A 2 -7.69 8.20 14.04
CA LEU A 2 -7.39 7.32 12.92
C LEU A 2 -6.31 6.30 13.35
N ALA A 3 -6.60 5.03 13.17
CA ALA A 3 -5.67 3.95 13.50
C ALA A 3 -4.88 3.55 12.24
N VAL A 4 -3.59 3.27 12.40
CA VAL A 4 -2.78 2.66 11.34
C VAL A 4 -3.29 1.25 11.08
N ARG A 5 -3.62 0.95 9.84
CA ARG A 5 -4.14 -0.35 9.40
C ARG A 5 -3.09 -1.16 8.67
N GLN A 6 -2.16 -0.47 7.99
CA GLN A 6 -1.13 -1.08 7.16
C GLN A 6 0.14 -0.24 7.18
N LEU A 7 1.28 -0.89 7.06
CA LEU A 7 2.57 -0.27 6.74
C LEU A 7 3.04 -0.83 5.40
N ALA A 8 3.37 0.05 4.46
CA ALA A 8 3.77 -0.34 3.13
C ALA A 8 5.21 0.07 2.82
N TYR A 9 5.96 -0.89 2.32
CA TYR A 9 7.36 -0.71 1.93
C TYR A 9 7.49 -0.83 0.41
N LYS A 10 8.08 0.20 -0.21
CA LYS A 10 8.58 0.05 -1.58
C LYS A 10 9.78 -0.90 -1.55
N VAL A 11 9.72 -1.92 -2.40
CA VAL A 11 10.78 -2.92 -2.54
C VAL A 11 11.14 -3.11 -4.02
N ASN A 12 12.28 -3.75 -4.29
CA ASN A 12 12.70 -4.07 -5.66
C ASN A 12 12.33 -5.50 -6.07
N ASP A 13 12.15 -6.39 -5.08
CA ASP A 13 11.86 -7.81 -5.27
C ASP A 13 10.91 -8.26 -4.15
N LEU A 14 9.68 -8.63 -4.52
CA LEU A 14 8.64 -9.03 -3.56
C LEU A 14 9.01 -10.30 -2.79
N GLU A 15 9.59 -11.28 -3.49
CA GLU A 15 9.96 -12.58 -2.95
C GLU A 15 11.09 -12.43 -1.92
N ALA A 16 12.14 -11.70 -2.28
CA ALA A 16 13.28 -11.44 -1.40
C ALA A 16 12.86 -10.61 -0.18
N ALA A 17 12.02 -9.60 -0.38
CA ALA A 17 11.53 -8.74 0.70
C ALA A 17 10.59 -9.50 1.66
N ALA A 18 9.66 -10.32 1.15
CA ALA A 18 8.80 -11.16 1.98
C ALA A 18 9.61 -12.16 2.83
N ALA A 19 10.61 -12.81 2.20
CA ALA A 19 11.50 -13.71 2.92
C ALA A 19 12.33 -12.99 4.00
N ALA A 20 12.81 -11.78 3.72
CA ALA A 20 13.54 -10.96 4.69
C ALA A 20 12.64 -10.51 5.85
N HIS A 21 11.43 -10.03 5.54
CA HIS A 21 10.47 -9.57 6.54
C HIS A 21 10.01 -10.73 7.46
N ARG A 22 9.76 -11.92 6.88
CA ARG A 22 9.49 -13.12 7.67
C ARG A 22 10.64 -13.47 8.61
N ARG A 23 11.89 -13.48 8.11
CA ARG A 23 13.06 -13.81 8.96
C ARG A 23 13.22 -12.86 10.13
N ALA A 24 12.97 -11.56 9.90
CA ALA A 24 13.15 -10.52 10.91
C ALA A 24 12.00 -10.47 11.91
N PHE A 25 10.76 -10.66 11.47
CA PHE A 25 9.56 -10.33 12.25
C PHE A 25 8.55 -11.49 12.37
N GLY A 26 8.74 -12.59 11.66
CA GLY A 26 7.78 -13.71 11.67
C GLY A 26 6.49 -13.46 10.89
N SER A 27 6.42 -12.39 10.08
CA SER A 27 5.24 -12.01 9.32
C SER A 27 4.91 -12.97 8.18
N GLY A 28 3.66 -12.98 7.75
CA GLY A 28 3.14 -13.76 6.63
C GLY A 28 2.02 -14.71 7.04
N PRO A 29 1.49 -15.54 6.11
CA PRO A 29 1.91 -15.65 4.70
C PRO A 29 1.64 -14.35 3.94
N PHE A 30 2.29 -14.17 2.78
CA PHE A 30 2.07 -13.01 1.91
C PHE A 30 1.23 -13.40 0.69
N PHE A 31 0.17 -12.64 0.47
CA PHE A 31 -0.73 -12.78 -0.68
C PHE A 31 -0.33 -11.79 -1.77
N VAL A 32 -0.01 -12.30 -2.95
CA VAL A 32 0.56 -11.51 -4.04
C VAL A 32 -0.50 -11.19 -5.08
N LEU A 33 -0.66 -9.90 -5.37
CA LEU A 33 -1.41 -9.38 -6.51
C LEU A 33 -0.42 -8.84 -7.54
N ARG A 34 -0.34 -9.48 -8.70
CA ARG A 34 0.51 -9.03 -9.80
C ARG A 34 -0.24 -8.04 -10.68
N HIS A 35 0.44 -6.95 -11.06
CA HIS A 35 -0.13 -5.95 -11.96
C HIS A 35 -1.54 -5.53 -11.56
N VAL A 36 -1.67 -4.94 -10.35
CA VAL A 36 -2.97 -4.54 -9.79
C VAL A 36 -3.77 -3.73 -10.80
N ALA A 37 -4.94 -4.26 -11.19
CA ALA A 37 -5.79 -3.62 -12.18
C ALA A 37 -6.36 -2.31 -11.61
N LEU A 38 -6.08 -1.20 -12.27
CA LEU A 38 -6.62 0.11 -11.96
C LEU A 38 -7.58 0.58 -13.06
N ALA A 39 -8.72 1.13 -12.64
CA ALA A 39 -9.66 1.82 -13.53
C ALA A 39 -9.16 3.24 -13.87
N SER A 40 -8.48 3.88 -12.90
CA SER A 40 -7.85 5.19 -13.08
C SER A 40 -6.70 5.39 -12.09
N SER A 41 -5.77 6.27 -12.47
CA SER A 41 -4.72 6.76 -11.57
C SER A 41 -4.33 8.18 -11.97
N VAL A 42 -4.41 9.11 -11.01
CA VAL A 42 -4.10 10.52 -11.20
C VAL A 42 -3.02 10.93 -10.19
N HIS A 43 -1.84 11.27 -10.67
CA HIS A 43 -0.72 11.73 -9.86
C HIS A 43 -0.54 13.24 -10.04
N ARG A 44 -0.59 14.01 -8.95
CA ARG A 44 -0.48 15.48 -8.95
C ARG A 44 -1.39 16.17 -9.99
N GLY A 45 -2.62 15.68 -10.14
CA GLY A 45 -3.59 16.23 -11.08
C GLY A 45 -3.41 15.78 -12.53
N VAL A 46 -2.46 14.90 -12.84
CA VAL A 46 -2.21 14.37 -14.19
C VAL A 46 -2.47 12.86 -14.21
N GLU A 47 -3.27 12.41 -15.17
CA GLU A 47 -3.48 10.97 -15.38
C GLU A 47 -2.15 10.30 -15.75
N ARG A 48 -1.80 9.25 -14.99
CA ARG A 48 -0.56 8.49 -15.14
C ARG A 48 -0.83 7.00 -14.95
N PRO A 49 -0.27 6.12 -15.79
CA PRO A 49 -0.25 4.69 -15.51
C PRO A 49 0.49 4.40 -14.21
N PHE A 50 -0.10 3.57 -13.37
CA PHE A 50 0.54 3.08 -12.14
C PHE A 50 0.50 1.57 -12.13
N ASP A 51 1.38 0.95 -12.92
CA ASP A 51 1.53 -0.50 -12.99
C ASP A 51 2.39 -0.98 -11.82
N HIS A 52 1.75 -1.64 -10.86
CA HIS A 52 2.41 -2.13 -9.65
C HIS A 52 1.93 -3.52 -9.26
N SER A 53 2.75 -4.21 -8.50
CA SER A 53 2.40 -5.46 -7.83
C SER A 53 2.62 -5.31 -6.34
N SER A 54 1.79 -5.97 -5.55
CA SER A 54 1.86 -5.91 -4.09
C SER A 54 1.77 -7.29 -3.46
N ALA A 55 2.48 -7.46 -2.34
CA ALA A 55 2.38 -8.65 -1.49
C ALA A 55 1.93 -8.22 -0.09
N TYR A 56 0.83 -8.78 0.38
CA TYR A 56 0.16 -8.43 1.63
C TYR A 56 0.31 -9.53 2.66
N GLY A 57 0.88 -9.23 3.81
CA GLY A 57 1.06 -10.15 4.93
C GLY A 57 0.61 -9.53 6.25
N GLN A 58 0.59 -10.34 7.32
CA GLN A 58 0.25 -9.86 8.66
C GLN A 58 1.51 -9.73 9.51
N TRP A 59 1.63 -8.60 10.22
CA TRP A 59 2.67 -8.33 11.20
C TRP A 59 2.03 -7.87 12.51
N GLY A 60 1.86 -8.79 13.44
CA GLY A 60 1.10 -8.53 14.66
C GLY A 60 -0.34 -8.12 14.35
N SER A 61 -0.76 -6.94 14.77
CA SER A 61 -2.11 -6.41 14.52
C SER A 61 -2.21 -5.52 13.26
N VAL A 62 -1.11 -5.36 12.52
CA VAL A 62 -1.03 -4.46 11.36
C VAL A 62 -0.75 -5.27 10.10
N MET A 63 -1.41 -4.97 9.00
CA MET A 63 -1.04 -5.50 7.69
C MET A 63 0.30 -4.91 7.25
N VAL A 64 1.15 -5.68 6.61
CA VAL A 64 2.32 -5.19 5.90
C VAL A 64 2.12 -5.40 4.40
N GLU A 65 2.40 -4.36 3.64
CA GLU A 65 2.45 -4.41 2.19
C GLU A 65 3.88 -4.24 1.70
N LEU A 66 4.26 -5.07 0.74
CA LEU A 66 5.49 -4.91 -0.04
C LEU A 66 5.04 -4.55 -1.45
N VAL A 67 5.49 -3.41 -1.98
CA VAL A 67 5.03 -2.90 -3.28
C VAL A 67 6.19 -2.65 -4.22
N VAL A 68 6.04 -3.07 -5.48
CA VAL A 68 6.95 -2.77 -6.58
C VAL A 68 6.18 -2.10 -7.71
N GLN A 69 6.68 -1.00 -8.25
CA GLN A 69 6.18 -0.39 -9.48
C GLN A 69 7.02 -0.85 -10.66
N HIS A 70 6.36 -1.25 -11.76
CA HIS A 70 7.00 -1.85 -12.93
C HIS A 70 7.34 -0.82 -14.02
N ASN A 71 6.51 0.20 -14.18
CA ASN A 71 6.71 1.26 -15.17
C ASN A 71 7.49 2.45 -14.60
N ALA A 72 8.03 3.30 -15.48
CA ALA A 72 8.82 4.46 -15.10
C ALA A 72 7.98 5.74 -14.92
N ASP A 73 6.66 5.65 -15.04
CA ASP A 73 5.78 6.81 -14.90
C ASP A 73 5.85 7.41 -13.49
N ASP A 74 5.62 8.70 -13.40
CA ASP A 74 5.56 9.41 -12.13
C ASP A 74 4.40 8.90 -11.29
N SER A 75 4.65 8.73 -9.99
CA SER A 75 3.68 8.28 -9.00
C SER A 75 4.08 8.75 -7.60
N ALA A 76 3.18 8.62 -6.65
CA ALA A 76 3.51 8.82 -5.24
C ALA A 76 4.69 7.93 -4.79
N LEU A 77 4.79 6.71 -5.33
CA LEU A 77 5.88 5.78 -5.01
C LEU A 77 7.22 6.32 -5.51
N HIS A 78 7.27 6.78 -6.78
CA HIS A 78 8.49 7.30 -7.39
C HIS A 78 8.89 8.70 -6.89
N GLU A 79 8.00 9.46 -6.24
CA GLU A 79 8.39 10.69 -5.54
C GLU A 79 9.33 10.45 -4.36
N MET A 80 9.23 9.30 -3.71
CA MET A 80 10.12 8.93 -2.60
C MET A 80 11.28 8.04 -3.07
N PHE A 81 11.02 7.16 -4.01
CA PHE A 81 11.96 6.14 -4.47
C PHE A 81 12.06 6.21 -6.00
N HIS A 82 12.90 7.09 -6.52
CA HIS A 82 13.05 7.29 -7.97
C HIS A 82 13.23 5.98 -8.72
N TYR A 83 12.58 5.88 -9.88
CA TYR A 83 12.71 4.72 -10.76
C TYR A 83 14.18 4.38 -11.05
N GLY A 84 14.54 3.12 -10.94
CA GLY A 84 15.90 2.65 -11.19
C GLY A 84 16.94 3.02 -10.12
N SER A 85 16.56 3.71 -9.03
CA SER A 85 17.51 4.06 -7.96
C SER A 85 17.97 2.88 -7.11
N GLY A 86 17.22 1.78 -7.12
CA GLY A 86 17.45 0.63 -6.25
C GLY A 86 17.10 0.87 -4.77
N HIS A 87 16.70 2.08 -4.39
CA HIS A 87 16.34 2.38 -3.00
C HIS A 87 15.02 1.69 -2.60
N GLU A 88 14.97 1.26 -1.35
CA GLU A 88 13.83 0.60 -0.71
C GLU A 88 13.54 1.25 0.64
N GLY A 89 12.33 1.09 1.14
CA GLY A 89 11.97 1.57 2.48
C GLY A 89 10.49 1.84 2.68
N LEU A 90 10.15 2.33 3.86
CA LEU A 90 8.79 2.71 4.22
C LEU A 90 8.30 3.80 3.27
N HIS A 91 7.21 3.51 2.56
CA HIS A 91 6.57 4.47 1.65
C HIS A 91 5.36 5.13 2.30
N HIS A 92 4.47 4.34 2.90
CA HIS A 92 3.25 4.88 3.51
C HIS A 92 2.76 4.05 4.69
N ALA A 93 1.91 4.71 5.51
CA ALA A 93 1.01 4.05 6.42
C ALA A 93 -0.43 4.24 5.91
N ALA A 94 -1.26 3.20 5.94
CA ALA A 94 -2.64 3.26 5.48
C ALA A 94 -3.62 3.44 6.64
N LEU A 95 -4.61 4.29 6.41
CA LEU A 95 -5.66 4.66 7.36
C LEU A 95 -7.04 4.45 6.74
N PHE A 96 -8.00 3.99 7.54
CA PHE A 96 -9.41 4.01 7.14
C PHE A 96 -10.04 5.33 7.57
N VAL A 97 -10.78 5.95 6.65
CA VAL A 97 -11.51 7.21 6.83
C VAL A 97 -12.98 7.03 6.47
N ASP A 98 -13.86 7.80 7.09
CA ASP A 98 -15.31 7.66 6.87
C ASP A 98 -15.75 8.27 5.53
N ASP A 99 -15.01 9.27 5.04
CA ASP A 99 -15.27 10.00 3.79
C ASP A 99 -13.92 10.39 3.21
N LEU A 100 -13.59 9.82 2.04
CA LEU A 100 -12.27 10.00 1.41
C LEU A 100 -12.05 11.45 0.94
N GLU A 101 -13.07 12.07 0.35
CA GLU A 101 -12.96 13.44 -0.18
C GLU A 101 -12.77 14.44 0.97
N ALA A 102 -13.59 14.33 2.03
CA ALA A 102 -13.45 15.17 3.22
C ALA A 102 -12.11 14.97 3.93
N ALA A 103 -11.60 13.72 3.96
CA ALA A 103 -10.29 13.43 4.54
C ALA A 103 -9.16 14.05 3.73
N ILE A 104 -9.18 13.94 2.39
CA ILE A 104 -8.20 14.59 1.50
C ILE A 104 -8.21 16.11 1.76
N ALA A 105 -9.37 16.76 1.70
CA ALA A 105 -9.48 18.20 1.91
C ALA A 105 -8.94 18.65 3.28
N ARG A 106 -9.18 17.86 4.33
CA ARG A 106 -8.62 18.12 5.66
C ARG A 106 -7.10 18.04 5.67
N PHE A 107 -6.52 16.99 5.08
CA PHE A 107 -5.06 16.84 5.03
C PHE A 107 -4.40 17.94 4.19
N GLU A 108 -5.02 18.35 3.09
CA GLU A 108 -4.54 19.48 2.29
C GLU A 108 -4.54 20.79 3.09
N ALA A 109 -5.60 21.07 3.85
CA ALA A 109 -5.68 22.23 4.71
C ALA A 109 -4.61 22.23 5.83
N GLU A 110 -4.16 21.06 6.25
CA GLU A 110 -3.08 20.86 7.23
C GLU A 110 -1.68 20.84 6.57
N GLY A 111 -1.56 21.10 5.27
CA GLY A 111 -0.29 21.18 4.54
C GLY A 111 0.23 19.83 4.00
N ALA A 112 -0.62 18.81 3.95
CA ALA A 112 -0.32 17.52 3.33
C ALA A 112 -1.13 17.36 2.03
N PRO A 113 -0.66 17.85 0.88
CA PRO A 113 -1.41 17.87 -0.37
C PRO A 113 -1.63 16.48 -0.93
N LEU A 114 -2.69 16.32 -1.73
CA LEU A 114 -2.94 15.08 -2.48
C LEU A 114 -1.81 14.83 -3.47
N ALA A 115 -1.15 13.69 -3.33
CA ALA A 115 -0.10 13.23 -4.24
C ALA A 115 -0.69 12.37 -5.36
N GLN A 116 -1.54 11.41 -5.02
CA GLN A 116 -2.13 10.50 -5.99
C GLN A 116 -3.51 10.04 -5.54
N LEU A 117 -4.43 9.92 -6.50
CA LEU A 117 -5.73 9.28 -6.33
C LEU A 117 -5.87 8.20 -7.39
N SER A 118 -6.13 6.99 -6.97
CA SER A 118 -6.32 5.85 -7.86
C SER A 118 -7.59 5.09 -7.51
N VAL A 119 -8.16 4.42 -8.51
CA VAL A 119 -9.34 3.54 -8.33
C VAL A 119 -9.00 2.18 -8.87
N THR A 120 -9.17 1.14 -8.08
CA THR A 120 -8.96 -0.24 -8.51
C THR A 120 -10.01 -0.67 -9.53
N GLY A 121 -9.74 -1.71 -10.31
CA GLY A 121 -10.73 -2.32 -11.21
C GLY A 121 -12.00 -2.81 -10.50
N GLY A 122 -11.93 -3.07 -9.20
CA GLY A 122 -13.07 -3.41 -8.34
C GLY A 122 -13.81 -2.20 -7.75
N GLY A 123 -13.39 -0.96 -8.09
CA GLY A 123 -14.04 0.28 -7.67
C GLY A 123 -13.60 0.83 -6.31
N THR A 124 -12.62 0.25 -5.64
CA THR A 124 -12.06 0.80 -4.40
C THR A 124 -11.13 1.97 -4.72
N ALA A 125 -11.46 3.16 -4.22
CA ALA A 125 -10.61 4.33 -4.31
C ALA A 125 -9.58 4.36 -3.18
N PHE A 126 -8.37 4.80 -3.49
CA PHE A 126 -7.32 5.08 -2.52
C PHE A 126 -6.55 6.35 -2.88
N ALA A 127 -6.15 7.09 -1.87
CA ALA A 127 -5.46 8.35 -2.04
C ALA A 127 -4.17 8.40 -1.22
N PHE A 128 -3.08 8.86 -1.84
CA PHE A 128 -1.85 9.22 -1.11
C PHE A 128 -1.85 10.72 -0.83
N VAL A 129 -1.72 11.10 0.44
CA VAL A 129 -1.47 12.47 0.87
C VAL A 129 -0.01 12.61 1.30
N ASP A 130 0.60 13.73 0.91
CA ASP A 130 2.03 13.96 1.07
C ASP A 130 2.37 14.48 2.46
N THR A 131 2.63 13.58 3.39
CA THR A 131 3.05 13.90 4.75
C THR A 131 4.56 13.81 4.95
N ARG A 132 5.35 13.74 3.87
CA ARG A 132 6.82 13.59 3.97
C ARG A 132 7.50 14.69 4.78
N ALA A 133 7.00 15.91 4.69
CA ALA A 133 7.56 17.04 5.45
C ALA A 133 7.39 16.90 6.97
N SER A 134 6.32 16.25 7.42
CA SER A 134 6.01 16.08 8.85
C SER A 134 6.32 14.69 9.39
N LEU A 135 6.09 13.63 8.60
CA LEU A 135 6.22 12.24 9.04
C LEU A 135 7.36 11.47 8.35
N GLY A 136 7.95 12.02 7.28
CA GLY A 136 9.00 11.35 6.51
C GLY A 136 8.49 10.27 5.53
N HIS A 137 7.18 10.04 5.47
CA HIS A 137 6.52 9.10 4.57
C HIS A 137 5.16 9.64 4.14
N MET A 138 4.49 9.01 3.19
CA MET A 138 3.12 9.35 2.80
C MET A 138 2.10 8.66 3.71
N LEU A 139 0.86 9.15 3.71
CA LEU A 139 -0.29 8.43 4.23
C LEU A 139 -1.17 7.98 3.06
N GLU A 140 -1.70 6.78 3.16
CA GLU A 140 -2.71 6.26 2.26
C GLU A 140 -4.07 6.25 2.95
N LEU A 141 -5.09 6.72 2.25
CA LEU A 141 -6.45 6.86 2.77
C LEU A 141 -7.40 5.98 1.97
N TYR A 142 -8.25 5.21 2.68
CA TYR A 142 -9.31 4.38 2.12
C TYR A 142 -10.63 4.60 2.87
N GLU A 143 -11.74 4.49 2.16
CA GLU A 143 -13.01 4.16 2.80
C GLU A 143 -13.09 2.65 3.06
N PRO A 144 -13.52 2.22 4.27
CA PRO A 144 -13.56 0.81 4.65
C PRO A 144 -14.74 0.08 4.00
N THR A 145 -14.67 -0.17 2.68
CA THR A 145 -15.66 -1.00 1.99
C THR A 145 -15.65 -2.44 2.52
N ALA A 146 -16.77 -3.15 2.38
CA ALA A 146 -16.85 -4.56 2.79
C ALA A 146 -15.82 -5.45 2.08
N GLN A 147 -15.50 -5.14 0.82
CA GLN A 147 -14.46 -5.85 0.08
C GLN A 147 -13.07 -5.62 0.69
N LEU A 148 -12.74 -4.36 0.98
CA LEU A 148 -11.44 -4.01 1.55
C LEU A 148 -11.27 -4.58 2.96
N THR A 149 -12.25 -4.39 3.84
CA THR A 149 -12.19 -4.93 5.21
C THR A 149 -12.14 -6.45 5.21
N GLY A 150 -12.92 -7.11 4.34
CA GLY A 150 -12.87 -8.56 4.16
C GLY A 150 -11.50 -9.07 3.71
N PHE A 151 -10.78 -8.30 2.87
CA PHE A 151 -9.41 -8.64 2.48
C PHE A 151 -8.44 -8.53 3.67
N TYR A 152 -8.53 -7.48 4.49
CA TYR A 152 -7.73 -7.35 5.71
C TYR A 152 -7.99 -8.50 6.69
N ASP A 153 -9.26 -8.86 6.89
CA ASP A 153 -9.65 -9.97 7.76
C ASP A 153 -9.13 -11.30 7.23
N PHE A 154 -9.17 -11.51 5.91
CA PHE A 154 -8.63 -12.71 5.25
C PHE A 154 -7.12 -12.84 5.47
N VAL A 155 -6.34 -11.76 5.28
CA VAL A 155 -4.88 -11.77 5.51
C VAL A 155 -4.56 -12.02 6.98
N ALA A 156 -5.29 -11.38 7.89
CA ALA A 156 -5.12 -11.57 9.34
C ALA A 156 -5.45 -13.00 9.78
N ALA A 157 -6.56 -13.57 9.27
CA ALA A 157 -6.95 -14.94 9.59
C ALA A 157 -5.94 -15.97 9.08
N ALA A 158 -5.39 -15.76 7.88
CA ALA A 158 -4.40 -16.66 7.29
C ALA A 158 -3.06 -16.71 8.06
N ALA A 159 -2.77 -15.67 8.84
CA ALA A 159 -1.57 -15.61 9.68
C ALA A 159 -1.74 -16.34 11.03
N GLN A 160 -2.99 -16.63 11.45
CA GLN A 160 -3.25 -17.37 12.67
C GLN A 160 -2.80 -18.81 12.48
N ASP A 161 -1.98 -19.28 13.43
CA ASP A 161 -1.46 -20.64 13.43
C ASP A 161 -0.73 -21.08 12.15
N TRP A 162 -0.23 -20.10 11.37
CA TRP A 162 0.51 -20.37 10.14
C TRP A 162 1.83 -21.11 10.44
N ASP A 163 2.02 -22.26 9.81
CA ASP A 163 3.16 -23.16 10.02
C ASP A 163 4.46 -22.70 9.34
N GLY A 164 4.42 -21.56 8.63
CA GLY A 164 5.55 -21.00 7.92
C GLY A 164 5.80 -21.57 6.52
N ARG A 165 4.91 -22.43 6.01
CA ARG A 165 4.96 -22.94 4.63
C ARG A 165 4.20 -22.02 3.68
N ASP A 166 4.54 -22.15 2.38
CA ASP A 166 3.89 -21.37 1.32
C ASP A 166 3.86 -19.88 1.66
N LEU A 167 5.07 -19.33 1.84
CA LEU A 167 5.27 -17.93 2.24
C LEU A 167 4.57 -16.94 1.31
N LEU A 168 4.64 -17.20 0.00
CA LEU A 168 3.99 -16.39 -1.03
C LEU A 168 2.85 -17.18 -1.65
N ARG A 169 1.69 -16.54 -1.77
CA ARG A 169 0.46 -17.13 -2.31
C ARG A 169 -0.12 -16.18 -3.35
N GLU A 170 -0.10 -16.59 -4.61
CA GLU A 170 -0.66 -15.78 -5.69
C GLU A 170 -2.19 -15.68 -5.54
N LEU A 171 -2.71 -14.46 -5.67
CA LEU A 171 -4.14 -14.21 -5.84
C LEU A 171 -4.37 -13.98 -7.34
N GLY A 172 -5.15 -14.88 -7.96
CA GLY A 172 -5.44 -14.87 -9.40
C GLY A 172 -6.28 -13.71 -9.86
#